data_89e8c78c980364ed75502c9512b9e139
#
_entry.id   89e8c78c980364ed75502c9512b9e139
#
_cell.length_a   1.000
_cell.length_b   1.000
_cell.length_c   1.000
_cell.angle_alpha   90.00
_cell.angle_beta   90.00
_cell.angle_gamma   90.00
#
_symmetry.space_group_name_H-M   'P 1'
#
loop_
_entity.id
_entity.type
_entity.pdbx_description
1 polymer ?
#
loop_
_entity_poly.entity_id
_entity_poly.type
_entity_poly.pdbx_seq_one_letter_code
_entity_poly.pdbx_strand_id
1 'polypeptide(L)'
;MNLPNKLTLLRFALVPVFMVFMYIENQYSYLIALIVFAAASFTDFLDGSIARKYNMVTDFGKFMDPLADKLLTTVALIYLCLNGMCHEVVICIVLAREFAVSGIRLIAAANPKGSKVIGAGMMGKAKTVLQMVASMLGLLALALLYMDTIPQATFDTMAMVTNVLMWIMAVLTVVSGMQYILPNIDLIKNAK
;
A
#
# COMPACT_ATOMS: atom_id res chain seq x y z
N MET A 1 -5.36 -24.49 -7.23
CA MET A 1 -5.23 -23.07 -6.81
C MET A 1 -5.92 -22.20 -7.86
N ASN A 2 -6.86 -21.38 -7.42
CA ASN A 2 -7.60 -20.47 -8.29
C ASN A 2 -6.70 -19.32 -8.78
N LEU A 3 -7.06 -18.70 -9.90
CA LEU A 3 -6.30 -17.59 -10.51
C LEU A 3 -5.98 -16.46 -9.50
N PRO A 4 -6.96 -15.96 -8.69
CA PRO A 4 -6.68 -14.95 -7.67
C PRO A 4 -5.58 -15.36 -6.68
N ASN A 5 -5.63 -16.59 -6.16
CA ASN A 5 -4.61 -17.06 -5.21
C ASN A 5 -3.19 -17.13 -5.83
N LYS A 6 -3.08 -17.43 -7.13
CA LYS A 6 -1.79 -17.41 -7.84
C LYS A 6 -1.24 -15.99 -7.93
N LEU A 7 -2.10 -15.00 -8.19
CA LEU A 7 -1.71 -13.60 -8.31
C LEU A 7 -1.30 -13.03 -6.94
N THR A 8 -1.98 -13.41 -5.86
CA THR A 8 -1.55 -13.06 -4.49
C THR A 8 -0.17 -13.62 -4.15
N LEU A 9 0.08 -14.90 -4.46
CA LEU A 9 1.40 -15.53 -4.26
C LEU A 9 2.47 -14.86 -5.13
N LEU A 10 2.15 -14.55 -6.38
CA LEU A 10 3.06 -13.80 -7.25
C LEU A 10 3.44 -12.46 -6.63
N ARG A 11 2.46 -11.73 -6.07
CA ARG A 11 2.72 -10.45 -5.40
C ARG A 11 3.63 -10.63 -4.17
N PHE A 12 3.43 -11.67 -3.36
CA PHE A 12 4.34 -12.01 -2.27
C PHE A 12 5.77 -12.27 -2.77
N ALA A 13 5.92 -12.97 -3.89
CA ALA A 13 7.23 -13.25 -4.49
C ALA A 13 7.86 -11.97 -5.11
N LEU A 14 7.06 -11.01 -5.56
CA LEU A 14 7.55 -9.75 -6.11
C LEU A 14 8.10 -8.80 -5.03
N VAL A 15 7.66 -8.91 -3.76
CA VAL A 15 8.20 -8.06 -2.68
C VAL A 15 9.70 -8.27 -2.47
N PRO A 16 10.24 -9.49 -2.25
CA PRO A 16 11.68 -9.66 -2.13
C PRO A 16 12.43 -9.28 -3.42
N VAL A 17 11.84 -9.50 -4.60
CA VAL A 17 12.43 -9.04 -5.86
C VAL A 17 12.55 -7.52 -5.88
N PHE A 18 11.49 -6.79 -5.51
CA PHE A 18 11.52 -5.35 -5.37
C PHE A 18 12.60 -4.89 -4.38
N MET A 19 12.70 -5.53 -3.20
CA MET A 19 13.71 -5.22 -2.19
C MET A 19 15.14 -5.38 -2.72
N VAL A 20 15.41 -6.46 -3.46
CA VAL A 20 16.72 -6.72 -4.06
C VAL A 20 17.10 -5.59 -5.02
N PHE A 21 16.19 -5.18 -5.91
CA PHE A 21 16.47 -4.10 -6.84
C PHE A 21 16.59 -2.72 -6.16
N MET A 22 15.90 -2.49 -5.07
CA MET A 22 16.08 -1.27 -4.27
C MET A 22 17.42 -1.25 -3.49
N TYR A 23 18.00 -2.42 -3.22
CA TYR A 23 19.26 -2.55 -2.48
C TYR A 23 20.51 -2.49 -3.38
N ILE A 24 20.42 -2.97 -4.62
CA ILE A 24 21.59 -3.12 -5.51
C ILE A 24 22.20 -1.78 -5.95
N GLU A 25 21.46 -0.68 -5.93
CA GLU A 25 21.92 0.68 -6.28
C GLU A 25 22.68 0.78 -7.63
N ASN A 26 22.22 0.07 -8.66
CA ASN A 26 22.80 0.11 -10.00
C ASN A 26 21.99 1.04 -10.90
N GLN A 27 22.58 1.47 -12.03
CA GLN A 27 21.98 2.40 -13.00
C GLN A 27 20.53 2.07 -13.41
N TYR A 28 20.19 0.76 -13.52
CA TYR A 28 18.84 0.32 -13.93
C TYR A 28 18.02 -0.30 -12.79
N SER A 29 18.61 -0.46 -11.61
CA SER A 29 17.93 -1.19 -10.50
C SER A 29 16.65 -0.50 -10.05
N TYR A 30 16.66 0.82 -9.89
CA TYR A 30 15.48 1.61 -9.50
C TYR A 30 14.41 1.62 -10.59
N LEU A 31 14.79 1.58 -11.88
CA LEU A 31 13.83 1.44 -12.98
C LEU A 31 13.13 0.06 -12.93
N ILE A 32 13.89 -1.01 -12.70
CA ILE A 32 13.32 -2.35 -12.53
C ILE A 32 12.42 -2.41 -11.31
N ALA A 33 12.84 -1.81 -10.17
CA ALA A 33 12.03 -1.71 -8.98
C ALA A 33 10.71 -0.97 -9.24
N LEU A 34 10.74 0.14 -9.97
CA LEU A 34 9.54 0.87 -10.39
C LEU A 34 8.61 0.00 -11.23
N ILE A 35 9.15 -0.73 -12.21
CA ILE A 35 8.36 -1.65 -13.07
C ILE A 35 7.73 -2.76 -12.23
N VAL A 36 8.49 -3.37 -11.31
CA VAL A 36 7.99 -4.41 -10.40
C VAL A 36 6.88 -3.87 -9.50
N PHE A 37 7.07 -2.69 -8.92
CA PHE A 37 6.07 -2.04 -8.07
C PHE A 37 4.79 -1.70 -8.87
N ALA A 38 4.92 -1.15 -10.07
CA ALA A 38 3.80 -0.82 -10.94
C ALA A 38 3.04 -2.08 -11.38
N ALA A 39 3.75 -3.13 -11.81
CA ALA A 39 3.15 -4.40 -12.20
C ALA A 39 2.40 -5.07 -11.04
N ALA A 40 2.98 -5.10 -9.84
CA ALA A 40 2.36 -5.66 -8.65
C ALA A 40 1.12 -4.84 -8.21
N SER A 41 1.19 -3.51 -8.28
CA SER A 41 0.05 -2.62 -7.98
C SER A 41 -1.08 -2.77 -9.00
N PHE A 42 -0.73 -2.97 -10.28
CA PHE A 42 -1.72 -3.20 -11.34
C PHE A 42 -2.41 -4.57 -11.23
N THR A 43 -1.65 -5.62 -10.86
CA THR A 43 -2.22 -6.95 -10.60
C THR A 43 -3.20 -6.93 -9.46
N ASP A 44 -2.95 -6.17 -8.37
CA ASP A 44 -3.89 -6.00 -7.26
C ASP A 44 -5.23 -5.40 -7.70
N PHE A 45 -5.17 -4.37 -8.55
CA PHE A 45 -6.39 -3.76 -9.11
C PHE A 45 -7.19 -4.73 -9.96
N LEU A 46 -6.52 -5.58 -10.75
CA LEU A 46 -7.16 -6.60 -11.59
C LEU A 46 -7.78 -7.72 -10.76
N ASP A 47 -7.06 -8.23 -9.75
CA ASP A 47 -7.51 -9.33 -8.89
C ASP A 47 -8.79 -8.99 -8.16
N GLY A 48 -8.86 -7.82 -7.55
CA GLY A 48 -10.05 -7.34 -6.87
C GLY A 48 -11.27 -7.23 -7.79
N SER A 49 -11.05 -6.97 -9.08
CA SER A 49 -12.11 -6.89 -10.10
C SER A 49 -12.57 -8.28 -10.54
N ILE A 50 -11.61 -9.18 -10.80
CA ILE A 50 -11.84 -10.54 -11.28
C ILE A 50 -12.49 -11.40 -10.20
N ALA A 51 -11.96 -11.38 -8.97
CA ALA A 51 -12.48 -12.17 -7.86
C ALA A 51 -13.95 -11.83 -7.54
N ARG A 52 -14.32 -10.55 -7.61
CA ARG A 52 -15.71 -10.10 -7.43
C ARG A 52 -16.62 -10.54 -8.58
N LYS A 53 -16.13 -10.51 -9.82
CA LYS A 53 -16.92 -10.85 -11.02
C LYS A 53 -17.22 -12.35 -11.12
N TYR A 54 -16.30 -13.21 -10.67
CA TYR A 54 -16.40 -14.65 -10.83
C TYR A 54 -16.71 -15.43 -9.55
N ASN A 55 -17.00 -14.75 -8.42
CA ASN A 55 -17.26 -15.38 -7.11
C ASN A 55 -16.21 -16.42 -6.67
N MET A 56 -14.95 -16.25 -7.07
CA MET A 56 -13.85 -17.18 -6.78
C MET A 56 -13.11 -16.80 -5.48
N VAL A 57 -13.82 -16.37 -4.47
CA VAL A 57 -13.22 -15.94 -3.19
C VAL A 57 -12.92 -17.16 -2.33
N THR A 58 -11.64 -17.41 -2.02
CA THR A 58 -11.19 -18.46 -1.10
C THR A 58 -10.85 -17.89 0.26
N ASP A 59 -10.92 -18.70 1.33
CA ASP A 59 -10.57 -18.23 2.68
C ASP A 59 -9.08 -17.89 2.78
N PHE A 60 -8.22 -18.61 2.04
CA PHE A 60 -6.81 -18.30 1.90
C PHE A 60 -6.59 -16.92 1.26
N GLY A 61 -7.28 -16.61 0.15
CA GLY A 61 -7.21 -15.30 -0.51
C GLY A 61 -7.69 -14.17 0.39
N LYS A 62 -8.82 -14.34 1.08
CA LYS A 62 -9.34 -13.34 2.03
C LYS A 62 -8.33 -12.91 3.09
N PHE A 63 -7.46 -13.84 3.52
CA PHE A 63 -6.43 -13.59 4.53
C PHE A 63 -5.14 -13.03 3.91
N MET A 64 -4.69 -13.61 2.80
CA MET A 64 -3.40 -13.30 2.21
C MET A 64 -3.42 -12.01 1.36
N ASP A 65 -4.53 -11.70 0.66
CA ASP A 65 -4.64 -10.50 -0.19
C ASP A 65 -4.36 -9.19 0.57
N PRO A 66 -5.02 -8.94 1.75
CA PRO A 66 -4.75 -7.74 2.52
C PRO A 66 -3.32 -7.64 3.06
N LEU A 67 -2.63 -8.78 3.24
CA LEU A 67 -1.26 -8.83 3.71
C LEU A 67 -0.29 -8.51 2.57
N ALA A 68 -0.47 -9.14 1.40
CA ALA A 68 0.39 -8.92 0.24
C ALA A 68 0.38 -7.47 -0.23
N ASP A 69 -0.82 -6.86 -0.33
CA ASP A 69 -1.01 -5.47 -0.72
C ASP A 69 -0.27 -4.51 0.23
N LYS A 70 -0.44 -4.71 1.54
CA LYS A 70 0.20 -3.86 2.54
C LYS A 70 1.71 -4.05 2.62
N LEU A 71 2.20 -5.26 2.40
CA LEU A 71 3.62 -5.54 2.47
C LEU A 71 4.40 -4.78 1.39
N LEU A 72 3.95 -4.85 0.13
CA LEU A 72 4.61 -4.15 -0.98
C LEU A 72 4.64 -2.64 -0.77
N THR A 73 3.47 -2.04 -0.44
CA THR A 73 3.38 -0.59 -0.24
C THR A 73 4.16 -0.11 0.97
N THR A 74 4.21 -0.90 2.05
CA THR A 74 5.02 -0.60 3.24
C THR A 74 6.50 -0.61 2.92
N VAL A 75 6.97 -1.64 2.22
CA VAL A 75 8.38 -1.75 1.83
C VAL A 75 8.77 -0.58 0.93
N ALA A 76 7.92 -0.19 -0.03
CA ALA A 76 8.17 0.99 -0.86
C ALA A 76 8.30 2.28 -0.02
N LEU A 77 7.40 2.50 0.95
CA LEU A 77 7.51 3.66 1.85
C LEU A 77 8.79 3.66 2.67
N ILE A 78 9.24 2.50 3.15
CA ILE A 78 10.51 2.38 3.90
C ILE A 78 11.68 2.79 3.02
N TYR A 79 11.77 2.27 1.79
CA TYR A 79 12.85 2.65 0.88
C TYR A 79 12.80 4.12 0.45
N LEU A 80 11.61 4.68 0.25
CA LEU A 80 11.47 6.11 0.00
C LEU A 80 11.89 6.96 1.20
N CYS A 81 11.65 6.47 2.42
CA CYS A 81 12.13 7.12 3.64
C CYS A 81 13.66 7.10 3.74
N LEU A 82 14.29 5.96 3.45
CA LEU A 82 15.74 5.84 3.41
C LEU A 82 16.40 6.79 2.39
N ASN A 83 15.67 7.13 1.31
CA ASN A 83 16.10 8.06 0.27
C ASN A 83 15.60 9.51 0.50
N GLY A 84 15.12 9.85 1.69
CA GLY A 84 14.73 11.22 2.07
C GLY A 84 13.41 11.74 1.46
N MET A 85 12.64 10.87 0.80
CA MET A 85 11.38 11.25 0.11
C MET A 85 10.13 11.01 0.95
N CYS A 86 10.26 10.40 2.10
CA CYS A 86 9.18 10.14 3.05
C CYS A 86 9.71 10.29 4.47
N HIS A 87 8.90 10.79 5.38
CA HIS A 87 9.28 10.89 6.79
C HIS A 87 8.82 9.64 7.55
N GLU A 88 9.61 9.17 8.53
CA GLU A 88 9.29 7.97 9.32
C GLU A 88 7.94 8.07 10.04
N VAL A 89 7.57 9.27 10.48
CA VAL A 89 6.26 9.53 11.12
C VAL A 89 5.11 9.20 10.17
N VAL A 90 5.26 9.47 8.87
CA VAL A 90 4.25 9.13 7.85
C VAL A 90 4.05 7.62 7.77
N ILE A 91 5.15 6.86 7.79
CA ILE A 91 5.11 5.38 7.79
C ILE A 91 4.37 4.87 9.03
N CYS A 92 4.71 5.40 10.21
CA CYS A 92 4.05 5.03 11.47
C CYS A 92 2.54 5.30 11.43
N ILE A 93 2.11 6.45 10.92
CA ILE A 93 0.69 6.81 10.77
C ILE A 93 -0.03 5.82 9.83
N VAL A 94 0.59 5.53 8.69
CA VAL A 94 0.02 4.60 7.70
C VAL A 94 -0.13 3.21 8.30
N LEU A 95 0.92 2.67 8.92
CA LEU A 95 0.91 1.34 9.53
C LEU A 95 -0.10 1.25 10.66
N ALA A 96 -0.12 2.20 11.58
CA ALA A 96 -1.07 2.23 12.69
C ALA A 96 -2.52 2.15 12.18
N ARG A 97 -2.84 2.95 11.16
CA ARG A 97 -4.20 2.92 10.55
C ARG A 97 -4.47 1.62 9.82
N GLU A 98 -3.51 1.08 9.05
CA GLU A 98 -3.71 -0.17 8.32
C GLU A 98 -3.99 -1.34 9.27
N PHE A 99 -3.25 -1.44 10.38
CA PHE A 99 -3.49 -2.46 11.40
C PHE A 99 -4.81 -2.24 12.14
N ALA A 100 -5.13 -1.01 12.54
CA ALA A 100 -6.38 -0.71 13.25
C ALA A 100 -7.61 -1.07 12.40
N VAL A 101 -7.65 -0.63 11.14
CA VAL A 101 -8.78 -0.93 10.24
C VAL A 101 -8.88 -2.41 9.92
N SER A 102 -7.75 -3.11 9.75
CA SER A 102 -7.74 -4.55 9.48
C SER A 102 -8.18 -5.35 10.70
N GLY A 103 -7.74 -4.94 11.90
CA GLY A 103 -8.16 -5.54 13.16
C GLY A 103 -9.68 -5.46 13.37
N ILE A 104 -10.27 -4.29 13.14
CA ILE A 104 -11.73 -4.12 13.24
C ILE A 104 -12.47 -5.02 12.24
N ARG A 105 -11.99 -5.14 11.01
CA ARG A 105 -12.58 -6.04 10.01
C ARG A 105 -12.50 -7.50 10.42
N LEU A 106 -11.39 -7.90 11.03
CA LEU A 106 -11.18 -9.26 11.50
C LEU A 106 -12.15 -9.60 12.66
N ILE A 107 -12.28 -8.70 13.64
CA ILE A 107 -13.24 -8.82 14.76
C ILE A 107 -14.67 -8.92 14.22
N ALA A 108 -15.03 -8.08 13.27
CA ALA A 108 -16.38 -8.10 12.69
C ALA A 108 -16.66 -9.38 11.90
N ALA A 109 -15.67 -9.92 11.18
CA ALA A 109 -15.77 -11.16 10.44
C ALA A 109 -15.90 -12.39 11.39
N ALA A 110 -15.30 -12.34 12.56
CA ALA A 110 -15.37 -13.39 13.57
C ALA A 110 -16.68 -13.35 14.40
N ASN A 111 -17.48 -12.28 14.30
CA ASN A 111 -18.69 -12.14 15.11
C ASN A 111 -19.87 -12.91 14.49
N PRO A 112 -20.43 -13.94 15.17
CA PRO A 112 -21.52 -14.79 14.67
C PRO A 112 -22.83 -14.02 14.40
N LYS A 113 -23.01 -12.85 15.02
CA LYS A 113 -24.23 -12.03 14.90
C LYS A 113 -24.26 -11.16 13.65
N GLY A 114 -23.28 -11.33 12.74
CA GLY A 114 -23.30 -10.64 11.43
C GLY A 114 -23.22 -9.12 11.52
N SER A 115 -22.35 -8.58 12.36
CA SER A 115 -22.16 -7.12 12.47
C SER A 115 -21.74 -6.54 11.12
N LYS A 116 -22.59 -5.71 10.52
CA LYS A 116 -22.26 -5.00 9.29
C LYS A 116 -21.18 -3.97 9.60
N VAL A 117 -19.97 -4.22 9.13
CA VAL A 117 -18.90 -3.20 9.14
C VAL A 117 -19.23 -2.11 8.13
N ILE A 118 -19.22 -0.87 8.58
CA ILE A 118 -19.34 0.28 7.66
C ILE A 118 -18.10 0.28 6.76
N GLY A 119 -18.30 0.14 5.46
CA GLY A 119 -17.22 0.05 4.48
C GLY A 119 -16.34 1.30 4.44
N ALA A 120 -15.11 1.16 3.93
CA ALA A 120 -14.21 2.28 3.74
C ALA A 120 -14.85 3.34 2.84
N GLY A 121 -14.97 4.57 3.35
CA GLY A 121 -15.48 5.71 2.58
C GLY A 121 -14.57 6.11 1.41
N MET A 122 -15.02 7.07 0.60
CA MET A 122 -14.24 7.60 -0.54
C MET A 122 -12.83 8.08 -0.14
N MET A 123 -12.67 8.66 1.05
CA MET A 123 -11.37 9.11 1.56
C MET A 123 -10.37 7.96 1.74
N GLY A 124 -10.84 6.76 2.13
CA GLY A 124 -9.98 5.57 2.20
C GLY A 124 -9.45 5.12 0.84
N LYS A 125 -10.24 5.29 -0.22
CA LYS A 125 -9.80 5.02 -1.60
C LYS A 125 -8.83 6.09 -2.10
N ALA A 126 -9.14 7.36 -1.85
CA ALA A 126 -8.30 8.50 -2.24
C ALA A 126 -6.90 8.40 -1.63
N LYS A 127 -6.78 8.06 -0.33
CA LYS A 127 -5.49 7.86 0.31
C LYS A 127 -4.64 6.78 -0.35
N THR A 128 -5.27 5.65 -0.76
CA THR A 128 -4.55 4.53 -1.39
C THR A 128 -4.04 4.92 -2.78
N VAL A 129 -4.87 5.61 -3.57
CA VAL A 129 -4.44 6.13 -4.88
C VAL A 129 -3.31 7.13 -4.72
N LEU A 130 -3.42 8.08 -3.79
CA LEU A 130 -2.38 9.07 -3.54
C LEU A 130 -1.07 8.40 -3.08
N GLN A 131 -1.14 7.40 -2.22
CA GLN A 131 0.02 6.61 -1.78
C GLN A 131 0.72 5.95 -2.96
N MET A 132 -0.02 5.28 -3.85
CA MET A 132 0.53 4.64 -5.05
C MET A 132 1.18 5.67 -5.98
N VAL A 133 0.50 6.77 -6.28
CA VAL A 133 1.01 7.83 -7.15
C VAL A 133 2.29 8.45 -6.58
N ALA A 134 2.29 8.81 -5.29
CA ALA A 134 3.45 9.38 -4.64
C ALA A 134 4.63 8.40 -4.59
N SER A 135 4.36 7.10 -4.34
CA SER A 135 5.41 6.07 -4.37
C SER A 135 5.99 5.89 -5.77
N MET A 136 5.16 5.86 -6.81
CA MET A 136 5.63 5.77 -8.21
C MET A 136 6.46 6.99 -8.60
N LEU A 137 6.06 8.20 -8.18
CA LEU A 137 6.81 9.43 -8.44
C LEU A 137 8.19 9.39 -7.78
N GLY A 138 8.27 8.96 -6.52
CA GLY A 138 9.54 8.83 -5.81
C GLY A 138 10.47 7.78 -6.44
N LEU A 139 9.92 6.61 -6.80
CA LEU A 139 10.69 5.56 -7.49
C LEU A 139 11.16 6.01 -8.87
N LEU A 140 10.33 6.77 -9.60
CA LEU A 140 10.70 7.36 -10.89
C LEU A 140 11.82 8.37 -10.72
N ALA A 141 11.77 9.24 -9.71
CA ALA A 141 12.82 10.20 -9.44
C ALA A 141 14.17 9.53 -9.18
N LEU A 142 14.18 8.44 -8.37
CA LEU A 142 15.37 7.61 -8.14
C LEU A 142 15.88 6.98 -9.44
N ALA A 143 14.98 6.38 -10.23
CA ALA A 143 15.35 5.76 -11.50
C ALA A 143 16.01 6.78 -12.45
N LEU A 144 15.43 7.96 -12.62
CA LEU A 144 15.95 9.00 -13.50
C LEU A 144 17.29 9.58 -13.02
N LEU A 145 17.48 9.71 -11.71
CA LEU A 145 18.73 10.17 -11.12
C LEU A 145 19.86 9.17 -11.37
N TYR A 146 19.64 7.89 -11.05
CA TYR A 146 20.66 6.85 -11.20
C TYR A 146 20.97 6.49 -12.66
N MET A 147 20.07 6.84 -13.58
CA MET A 147 20.31 6.77 -15.03
C MET A 147 21.02 8.00 -15.59
N ASP A 148 21.45 8.94 -14.75
CA ASP A 148 22.04 10.22 -15.16
C ASP A 148 21.17 11.02 -16.16
N THR A 149 19.84 10.80 -16.13
CA THR A 149 18.91 11.44 -17.07
C THR A 149 18.49 12.83 -16.60
N ILE A 150 18.52 13.07 -15.29
CA ILE A 150 18.14 14.37 -14.69
C ILE A 150 19.26 14.89 -13.78
N PRO A 151 19.43 16.23 -13.71
CA PRO A 151 20.36 16.84 -12.77
C PRO A 151 19.84 16.73 -11.33
N GLN A 152 20.75 16.78 -10.34
CA GLN A 152 20.45 16.71 -8.91
C GLN A 152 19.34 17.69 -8.47
N ALA A 153 19.35 18.92 -8.99
CA ALA A 153 18.35 19.93 -8.66
C ALA A 153 16.91 19.52 -9.06
N THR A 154 16.77 18.79 -10.18
CA THR A 154 15.46 18.25 -10.59
C THR A 154 15.04 17.10 -9.70
N PHE A 155 15.98 16.23 -9.32
CA PHE A 155 15.71 15.16 -8.35
C PHE A 155 15.26 15.74 -7.00
N ASP A 156 15.96 16.75 -6.47
CA ASP A 156 15.59 17.37 -5.19
C ASP A 156 14.18 17.97 -5.24
N THR A 157 13.81 18.57 -6.38
CA THR A 157 12.44 19.07 -6.58
C THR A 157 11.41 17.93 -6.58
N MET A 158 11.68 16.83 -7.30
CA MET A 158 10.79 15.66 -7.32
C MET A 158 10.70 15.00 -5.95
N ALA A 159 11.80 14.91 -5.21
CA ALA A 159 11.84 14.39 -3.85
C ALA A 159 11.01 15.26 -2.89
N MET A 160 11.13 16.57 -2.99
CA MET A 160 10.30 17.52 -2.21
C MET A 160 8.81 17.34 -2.52
N VAL A 161 8.44 17.28 -3.80
CA VAL A 161 7.04 17.05 -4.22
C VAL A 161 6.53 15.72 -3.68
N THR A 162 7.32 14.65 -3.80
CA THR A 162 6.97 13.33 -3.26
C THR A 162 6.72 13.40 -1.75
N ASN A 163 7.60 14.06 -1.00
CA ASN A 163 7.47 14.22 0.45
C ASN A 163 6.19 14.99 0.82
N VAL A 164 5.87 16.07 0.12
CA VAL A 164 4.62 16.83 0.32
C VAL A 164 3.39 15.94 0.07
N LEU A 165 3.39 15.17 -1.01
CA LEU A 165 2.29 14.23 -1.31
C LEU A 165 2.16 13.16 -0.24
N MET A 166 3.28 12.67 0.33
CA MET A 166 3.27 11.72 1.44
C MET A 166 2.66 12.32 2.72
N TRP A 167 2.92 13.58 3.03
CA TRP A 167 2.28 14.26 4.16
C TRP A 167 0.78 14.47 3.93
N ILE A 168 0.36 14.88 2.73
CA ILE A 168 -1.06 14.99 2.38
C ILE A 168 -1.75 13.61 2.54
N MET A 169 -1.11 12.54 2.06
CA MET A 169 -1.59 11.18 2.22
C MET A 169 -1.69 10.77 3.70
N ALA A 170 -0.73 11.17 4.54
CA ALA A 170 -0.78 10.92 5.98
C ALA A 170 -1.99 11.58 6.65
N VAL A 171 -2.27 12.85 6.31
CA VAL A 171 -3.48 13.55 6.79
C VAL A 171 -4.76 12.82 6.36
N LEU A 172 -4.87 12.46 5.09
CA LEU A 172 -6.02 11.67 4.59
C LEU A 172 -6.12 10.32 5.29
N THR A 173 -4.99 9.71 5.64
CA THR A 173 -4.93 8.44 6.37
C THR A 173 -5.53 8.59 7.77
N VAL A 174 -5.17 9.64 8.50
CA VAL A 174 -5.73 9.92 9.84
C VAL A 174 -7.23 10.17 9.74
N VAL A 175 -7.67 11.06 8.85
CA VAL A 175 -9.07 11.41 8.69
C VAL A 175 -9.91 10.17 8.31
N SER A 176 -9.46 9.40 7.30
CA SER A 176 -10.16 8.18 6.88
C SER A 176 -10.16 7.10 7.96
N GLY A 177 -9.10 7.04 8.78
CA GLY A 177 -8.99 6.16 9.94
C GLY A 177 -10.05 6.49 10.99
N MET A 178 -10.16 7.76 11.38
CA MET A 178 -11.18 8.23 12.33
C MET A 178 -12.59 7.97 11.82
N GLN A 179 -12.89 8.28 10.54
CA GLN A 179 -14.19 8.01 9.92
C GLN A 179 -14.56 6.52 9.92
N TYR A 180 -13.57 5.63 9.95
CA TYR A 180 -13.79 4.18 10.00
C TYR A 180 -13.90 3.67 11.46
N ILE A 181 -13.02 4.12 12.34
CA ILE A 181 -12.91 3.61 13.72
C ILE A 181 -14.09 4.09 14.58
N LEU A 182 -14.43 5.39 14.52
CA LEU A 182 -15.47 5.97 15.37
C LEU A 182 -16.84 5.28 15.24
N PRO A 183 -17.38 5.04 14.04
CA PRO A 183 -18.68 4.35 13.89
C PRO A 183 -18.63 2.86 14.28
N ASN A 184 -17.44 2.25 14.31
CA ASN A 184 -17.27 0.82 14.61
C ASN A 184 -16.72 0.56 16.02
N ILE A 185 -16.66 1.59 16.88
CA ILE A 185 -16.05 1.49 18.22
C ILE A 185 -16.81 0.51 19.14
N ASP A 186 -18.12 0.38 18.95
CA ASP A 186 -18.93 -0.54 19.74
C ASP A 186 -18.64 -2.02 19.44
N LEU A 187 -18.14 -2.32 18.23
CA LEU A 187 -17.66 -3.66 17.88
C LEU A 187 -16.41 -4.03 18.69
N ILE A 188 -15.55 -3.05 18.95
CA ILE A 188 -14.31 -3.24 19.74
C ILE A 188 -14.66 -3.42 21.23
N LYS A 189 -15.60 -2.62 21.76
CA LYS A 189 -16.01 -2.68 23.16
C LYS A 189 -16.74 -3.96 23.50
N ASN A 190 -17.49 -4.54 22.56
CA ASN A 190 -18.30 -5.73 22.75
C ASN A 190 -17.58 -7.02 22.29
N ALA A 191 -16.34 -6.94 21.82
CA ALA A 191 -15.52 -8.08 21.52
C ALA A 191 -14.98 -8.70 22.83
N LYS A 192 -15.78 -9.60 23.41
CA LYS A 192 -15.39 -10.48 24.52
C LYS A 192 -15.30 -11.89 24.04
#